data_20cc7baa29fccd5006200e9a0df4fd4f
#
_entry.id   20cc7baa29fccd5006200e9a0df4fd4f
#
_cell.length_a   1.000
_cell.length_b   1.000
_cell.length_c   1.000
_cell.angle_alpha   90.00
_cell.angle_beta   90.00
_cell.angle_gamma   90.00
#
_symmetry.space_group_name_H-M   'P 1'
#
loop_
_entity.id
_entity.type
_entity.pdbx_description
1 polymer ?
#
loop_
_entity_poly.entity_id
_entity_poly.type
_entity_poly.pdbx_seq_one_letter_code
_entity_poly.pdbx_strand_id
1 'polypeptide(L)'
;MHVRARMRYSNKIAVKWMLSKGFDQIWLKRHVRRHDFHYTKTGNYIALDLWNLFDGICWYEGKTVYIQIKTNGWADDKAINDWLADKAANTLVLVINVKKKPKKQGQGWMVVNRVYWKLKKTVRRKDVI
;
A
#
# COMPACT_ATOMS: atom_id res chain seq x y z
N MET A 1 8.06 7.00 20.17
CA MET A 1 8.58 5.96 19.24
C MET A 1 9.18 6.63 18.02
N HIS A 2 10.38 6.23 17.66
CA HIS A 2 11.04 6.75 16.47
C HIS A 2 10.27 6.41 15.20
N VAL A 3 10.31 7.29 14.18
CA VAL A 3 9.56 7.10 12.93
C VAL A 3 9.85 5.74 12.27
N ARG A 4 11.12 5.33 12.20
CA ARG A 4 11.51 4.03 11.63
C ARG A 4 10.89 2.85 12.37
N ALA A 5 10.89 2.91 13.70
CA ALA A 5 10.31 1.86 14.54
C ALA A 5 8.80 1.79 14.33
N ARG A 6 8.13 2.94 14.19
CA ARG A 6 6.69 3.01 13.90
C ARG A 6 6.35 2.36 12.56
N MET A 7 7.13 2.66 11.51
CA MET A 7 6.93 2.07 10.19
C MET A 7 7.12 0.56 10.20
N ARG A 8 8.15 0.06 10.87
CA ARG A 8 8.37 -1.39 11.01
C ARG A 8 7.19 -2.07 11.72
N TYR A 9 6.67 -1.43 12.75
CA TYR A 9 5.56 -1.96 13.52
C TYR A 9 4.29 -2.02 12.66
N SER A 10 3.98 -0.96 11.93
CA SER A 10 2.84 -0.91 11.01
C SER A 10 2.97 -1.98 9.92
N ASN A 11 4.16 -2.15 9.37
CA ASN A 11 4.41 -3.17 8.34
C ASN A 11 4.15 -4.58 8.87
N LYS A 12 4.58 -4.89 10.09
CA LYS A 12 4.31 -6.19 10.72
C LYS A 12 2.81 -6.45 10.87
N ILE A 13 2.08 -5.47 11.36
CA ILE A 13 0.63 -5.57 11.52
C ILE A 13 -0.05 -5.76 10.17
N ALA A 14 0.34 -4.95 9.18
CA ALA A 14 -0.22 -5.02 7.82
C ALA A 14 0.02 -6.38 7.18
N VAL A 15 1.24 -6.91 7.26
CA VAL A 15 1.59 -8.22 6.68
C VAL A 15 0.78 -9.34 7.35
N LYS A 16 0.69 -9.33 8.67
CA LYS A 16 -0.09 -10.33 9.40
C LYS A 16 -1.55 -10.30 8.97
N TRP A 17 -2.12 -9.11 8.85
CA TRP A 17 -3.49 -8.94 8.38
C TRP A 17 -3.66 -9.44 6.95
N MET A 18 -2.75 -9.09 6.05
CA MET A 18 -2.80 -9.50 4.65
C MET A 18 -2.75 -11.03 4.51
N LEU A 19 -1.84 -11.68 5.22
CA LEU A 19 -1.74 -13.14 5.21
C LEU A 19 -3.04 -13.78 5.70
N SER A 20 -3.67 -13.21 6.70
CA SER A 20 -4.95 -13.70 7.22
C SER A 20 -6.10 -13.56 6.23
N LYS A 21 -5.98 -12.66 5.25
CA LYS A 21 -6.99 -12.41 4.21
C LYS A 21 -6.70 -13.15 2.90
N GLY A 22 -5.64 -13.92 2.83
CA GLY A 22 -5.31 -14.72 1.66
C GLY A 22 -4.37 -14.06 0.65
N PHE A 23 -3.79 -12.92 1.00
CA PHE A 23 -2.71 -12.34 0.18
C PHE A 23 -1.46 -13.20 0.29
N ASP A 24 -0.70 -13.28 -0.78
CA ASP A 24 0.44 -14.19 -0.87
C ASP A 24 1.62 -13.49 -1.54
N GLN A 25 2.82 -14.05 -1.32
CA GLN A 25 4.06 -13.56 -1.90
C GLN A 25 4.24 -12.06 -1.72
N ILE A 26 4.09 -11.61 -0.47
CA ILE A 26 4.14 -10.20 -0.12
C ILE A 26 5.59 -9.73 -0.09
N TRP A 27 5.93 -8.78 -0.94
CA TRP A 27 7.22 -8.11 -0.93
C TRP A 27 7.02 -6.66 -0.52
N LEU A 28 7.70 -6.23 0.52
CA LEU A 28 7.73 -4.84 0.94
C LEU A 28 9.12 -4.28 0.76
N LYS A 29 9.21 -3.01 0.37
CA LYS A 29 10.49 -2.32 0.27
C LYS A 29 11.15 -2.28 1.64
N ARG A 30 12.47 -2.38 1.65
CA ARG A 30 13.24 -2.11 2.85
C ARG A 30 13.20 -0.62 3.14
N HIS A 31 13.59 -0.27 4.35
CA HIS A 31 13.79 1.15 4.67
C HIS A 31 14.74 1.77 3.64
N VAL A 32 14.37 2.96 3.13
CA VAL A 32 15.12 3.63 2.07
C VAL A 32 16.58 3.81 2.47
N ARG A 33 17.48 3.31 1.63
CA ARG A 33 18.91 3.54 1.73
C ARG A 33 19.33 4.53 0.65
N ARG A 34 20.52 5.11 0.82
CA ARG A 34 21.08 6.08 -0.11
C ARG A 34 21.13 5.60 -1.55
N HIS A 35 21.18 4.28 -1.77
CA HIS A 35 21.34 3.67 -3.09
C HIS A 35 20.07 3.00 -3.63
N ASP A 36 18.94 3.12 -2.93
CA ASP A 36 17.68 2.51 -3.35
C ASP A 36 16.91 3.52 -4.19
N PHE A 37 17.11 3.46 -5.50
CA PHE A 37 16.48 4.37 -6.45
C PHE A 37 15.78 3.60 -7.57
N HIS A 38 14.82 4.25 -8.23
CA HIS A 38 14.35 3.82 -9.52
C HIS A 38 14.44 4.97 -10.53
N TYR A 39 14.49 4.63 -11.80
CA TYR A 39 14.69 5.61 -12.87
C TYR A 39 13.40 5.80 -13.67
N THR A 40 13.17 7.03 -14.12
CA THR A 40 12.04 7.39 -14.97
C THR A 40 12.49 7.56 -16.42
N LYS A 41 11.52 7.66 -17.35
CA LYS A 41 11.79 7.89 -18.77
C LYS A 41 12.57 9.18 -19.03
N THR A 42 12.46 10.16 -18.16
CA THR A 42 13.14 11.46 -18.29
C THR A 42 14.61 11.40 -17.87
N GLY A 43 15.08 10.23 -17.42
CA GLY A 43 16.45 10.07 -16.94
C GLY A 43 16.66 10.47 -15.50
N ASN A 44 15.64 11.00 -14.84
CA ASN A 44 15.70 11.30 -13.41
C ASN A 44 15.54 10.01 -12.61
N TYR A 45 16.22 9.93 -11.50
CA TYR A 45 16.03 8.83 -10.55
C TYR A 45 15.25 9.35 -9.34
N ILE A 46 14.42 8.48 -8.79
CA ILE A 46 13.62 8.77 -7.61
C ILE A 46 13.94 7.72 -6.56
N ALA A 47 14.49 8.16 -5.44
CA ALA A 47 14.63 7.30 -4.26
C ALA A 47 13.23 7.10 -3.68
N LEU A 48 12.98 6.07 -2.96
CA LEU A 48 11.80 5.89 -2.12
C LEU A 48 10.89 4.75 -2.60
N ASP A 49 9.61 5.03 -2.76
CA ASP A 49 8.55 4.06 -3.00
C ASP A 49 8.55 3.56 -4.44
N LEU A 50 7.97 2.39 -4.68
CA LEU A 50 7.71 1.92 -6.04
C LEU A 50 6.88 2.97 -6.78
N TRP A 51 7.45 3.48 -7.88
CA TRP A 51 6.87 4.56 -8.68
C TRP A 51 6.48 5.77 -7.82
N ASN A 52 7.25 6.02 -6.75
CA ASN A 52 7.03 7.10 -5.80
C ASN A 52 5.65 7.07 -5.15
N LEU A 53 5.04 5.88 -5.02
CA LEU A 53 3.67 5.74 -4.55
C LEU A 53 3.45 4.53 -3.64
N PHE A 54 4.15 3.40 -3.86
CA PHE A 54 3.83 2.15 -3.18
C PHE A 54 4.97 1.63 -2.31
N ASP A 55 4.60 0.95 -1.24
CA ASP A 55 5.54 0.31 -0.31
C ASP A 55 5.90 -1.12 -0.72
N GLY A 56 5.10 -1.74 -1.56
CA GLY A 56 5.34 -3.10 -1.96
C GLY A 56 4.35 -3.65 -2.98
N ILE A 57 4.42 -4.96 -3.16
CA ILE A 57 3.64 -5.69 -4.15
C ILE A 57 3.35 -7.09 -3.63
N CYS A 58 2.21 -7.65 -4.00
CA CYS A 58 1.85 -9.03 -3.65
C CYS A 58 0.91 -9.62 -4.68
N TRP A 59 0.52 -10.88 -4.46
CA TRP A 59 -0.49 -11.58 -5.24
C TRP A 59 -1.76 -11.77 -4.43
N TYR A 60 -2.88 -11.67 -5.10
CA TYR A 60 -4.18 -11.98 -4.54
C TYR A 60 -5.08 -12.53 -5.65
N GLU A 61 -5.48 -13.79 -5.51
CA GLU A 61 -6.35 -14.47 -6.50
C GLU A 61 -5.84 -14.32 -7.94
N GLY A 62 -4.54 -14.50 -8.14
CA GLY A 62 -3.90 -14.40 -9.46
C GLY A 62 -3.71 -12.99 -9.99
N LYS A 63 -3.98 -11.98 -9.18
CA LYS A 63 -3.82 -10.58 -9.57
C LYS A 63 -2.62 -9.96 -8.90
N THR A 64 -1.96 -9.04 -9.60
CA THR A 64 -0.91 -8.21 -9.03
C THR A 64 -1.54 -7.10 -8.20
N VAL A 65 -1.09 -6.96 -6.95
CA VAL A 65 -1.59 -5.95 -6.02
C VAL A 65 -0.44 -5.07 -5.58
N TYR A 66 -0.56 -3.77 -5.80
CA TYR A 66 0.39 -2.78 -5.30
C TYR A 66 -0.09 -2.31 -3.94
N ILE A 67 0.85 -2.21 -2.99
CA ILE A 67 0.52 -2.01 -1.58
C ILE A 67 1.05 -0.66 -1.11
N GLN A 68 0.21 0.09 -0.41
CA GLN A 68 0.63 1.27 0.34
C GLN A 68 0.16 1.12 1.78
N ILE A 69 1.10 1.26 2.73
CA ILE A 69 0.82 1.12 4.16
C ILE A 69 0.93 2.51 4.79
N LYS A 70 -0.14 2.92 5.45
CA LYS A 70 -0.21 4.18 6.18
C LYS A 70 -0.41 3.91 7.67
N THR A 71 0.07 4.82 8.49
CA THR A 71 -0.16 4.79 9.93
C THR A 71 -1.05 5.98 10.28
N ASN A 72 -2.25 5.70 10.79
CA ASN A 72 -3.24 6.72 11.16
C ASN A 72 -3.58 7.68 10.00
N GLY A 73 -3.67 7.17 8.78
CA GLY A 73 -3.99 8.02 7.64
C GLY A 73 -4.27 7.25 6.36
N TRP A 74 -4.65 7.97 5.32
CA TRP A 74 -4.96 7.43 4.01
C TRP A 74 -4.04 8.01 2.94
N ALA A 75 -3.93 7.29 1.84
CA ALA A 75 -3.21 7.74 0.68
C ALA A 75 -4.00 8.78 -0.12
N ASP A 76 -3.32 9.48 -1.01
CA ASP A 76 -3.94 10.42 -1.93
C ASP A 76 -4.70 9.64 -3.03
N ASP A 77 -6.04 9.71 -2.98
CA ASP A 77 -6.92 9.05 -3.96
C ASP A 77 -6.60 9.49 -5.38
N LYS A 78 -6.34 10.77 -5.59
CA LYS A 78 -6.05 11.30 -6.92
C LYS A 78 -4.77 10.69 -7.50
N ALA A 79 -3.72 10.60 -6.72
CA ALA A 79 -2.46 10.01 -7.17
C ALA A 79 -2.65 8.53 -7.57
N ILE A 80 -3.43 7.77 -6.80
CA ILE A 80 -3.73 6.38 -7.11
C ILE A 80 -4.58 6.27 -8.37
N ASN A 81 -5.60 7.09 -8.50
CA ASN A 81 -6.48 7.09 -9.67
C ASN A 81 -5.71 7.45 -10.93
N ASP A 82 -4.86 8.47 -10.88
CA ASP A 82 -4.03 8.88 -12.02
C ASP A 82 -3.07 7.77 -12.42
N TRP A 83 -2.46 7.10 -11.45
CA TRP A 83 -1.54 6.00 -11.71
C TRP A 83 -2.25 4.80 -12.35
N LEU A 84 -3.44 4.43 -11.85
CA LEU A 84 -4.22 3.29 -12.36
C LEU A 84 -4.79 3.52 -13.75
N ALA A 85 -4.99 4.77 -14.15
CA ALA A 85 -5.74 5.12 -15.36
C ALA A 85 -5.22 4.43 -16.64
N ASP A 86 -3.91 4.22 -16.76
CA ASP A 86 -3.28 3.58 -17.92
C ASP A 86 -2.83 2.14 -17.66
N LYS A 87 -3.23 1.54 -16.53
CA LYS A 87 -2.83 0.18 -16.18
C LYS A 87 -3.84 -0.86 -16.66
N ALA A 88 -3.43 -2.11 -16.68
CA ALA A 88 -4.29 -3.23 -17.04
C ALA A 88 -5.45 -3.38 -16.05
N ALA A 89 -6.59 -3.89 -16.54
CA ALA A 89 -7.81 -4.01 -15.76
C ALA A 89 -7.66 -4.93 -14.53
N ASN A 90 -6.71 -5.86 -14.56
CA ASN A 90 -6.45 -6.77 -13.43
C ASN A 90 -5.46 -6.22 -12.41
N THR A 91 -5.06 -4.97 -12.53
CA THR A 91 -4.17 -4.31 -11.57
C THR A 91 -4.99 -3.81 -10.39
N LEU A 92 -4.55 -4.15 -9.19
CA LEU A 92 -5.19 -3.70 -7.94
C LEU A 92 -4.21 -2.84 -7.14
N VAL A 93 -4.77 -1.89 -6.41
CA VAL A 93 -4.02 -1.13 -5.40
C VAL A 93 -4.71 -1.34 -4.06
N LEU A 94 -3.93 -1.73 -3.07
CA LEU A 94 -4.41 -1.93 -1.71
C LEU A 94 -3.75 -0.90 -0.80
N VAL A 95 -4.56 -0.05 -0.20
CA VAL A 95 -4.10 0.88 0.82
C VAL A 95 -4.52 0.34 2.17
N ILE A 96 -3.54 0.11 3.03
CA ILE A 96 -3.76 -0.41 4.38
C ILE A 96 -3.48 0.72 5.35
N ASN A 97 -4.47 1.04 6.17
CA ASN A 97 -4.33 2.00 7.25
C ASN A 97 -4.27 1.26 8.57
N VAL A 98 -3.08 1.26 9.19
CA VAL A 98 -2.87 0.73 10.52
C VAL A 98 -3.09 1.89 11.48
N LYS A 99 -4.17 1.84 12.26
CA LYS A 99 -4.53 2.95 13.13
C LYS A 99 -4.83 2.50 14.55
N LYS A 100 -4.69 3.42 15.49
CA LYS A 100 -5.05 3.16 16.87
C LYS A 100 -6.54 2.85 17.00
N LYS A 101 -6.87 1.86 17.80
CA LYS A 101 -8.26 1.60 18.17
C LYS A 101 -8.83 2.79 18.95
N PRO A 102 -10.12 3.13 18.74
CA PRO A 102 -10.79 4.11 19.59
C PRO A 102 -10.73 3.65 21.06
N LYS A 103 -10.65 4.58 22.00
CA LYS A 103 -10.58 4.28 23.44
C LYS A 103 -11.69 3.34 23.88
N LYS A 104 -12.89 3.45 23.31
CA LYS A 104 -14.05 2.61 23.63
C LYS A 104 -13.87 1.14 23.23
N GLN A 105 -12.94 0.84 22.29
CA GLN A 105 -12.70 -0.50 21.79
C GLN A 105 -11.45 -1.15 22.41
N GLY A 106 -10.85 -0.51 23.41
CA GLY A 106 -9.66 -0.99 24.08
C GLY A 106 -8.37 -0.40 23.54
N GLN A 107 -7.25 -1.00 23.93
CA GLN A 107 -5.92 -0.58 23.49
C GLN A 107 -5.47 -1.41 22.29
N GLY A 108 -4.51 -0.87 21.55
CA GLY A 108 -3.88 -1.56 20.43
C GLY A 108 -4.20 -0.92 19.09
N TRP A 109 -3.97 -1.69 18.03
CA TRP A 109 -4.07 -1.24 16.66
C TRP A 109 -5.14 -2.03 15.92
N MET A 110 -5.71 -1.40 14.92
CA MET A 110 -6.66 -2.04 14.01
C MET A 110 -6.23 -1.75 12.57
N VAL A 111 -6.71 -2.58 11.66
CA VAL A 111 -6.44 -2.41 10.23
C VAL A 111 -7.74 -2.10 9.52
N VAL A 112 -7.74 -1.03 8.75
CA VAL A 112 -8.78 -0.74 7.77
C VAL A 112 -8.12 -0.57 6.41
N ASN A 113 -8.86 -0.81 5.34
CA ASN A 113 -8.26 -0.84 4.02
C ASN A 113 -9.18 -0.25 2.96
N ARG A 114 -8.56 0.15 1.85
CA ARG A 114 -9.24 0.55 0.62
C ARG A 114 -8.62 -0.19 -0.54
N VAL A 115 -9.46 -0.70 -1.43
CA VAL A 115 -9.02 -1.37 -2.65
C VAL A 115 -9.43 -0.53 -3.84
N TYR A 116 -8.48 -0.30 -4.74
CA TYR A 116 -8.70 0.47 -5.95
C TYR A 116 -8.50 -0.46 -7.16
N TRP A 117 -9.38 -0.35 -8.13
CA TRP A 117 -9.27 -1.10 -9.39
C TRP A 117 -9.89 -0.29 -10.52
N LYS A 118 -9.58 -0.68 -11.75
CA LYS A 118 -10.15 -0.04 -12.92
C LYS A 118 -11.21 -0.93 -13.54
N LEU A 119 -12.42 -0.39 -13.70
CA LEU A 119 -13.49 -1.05 -14.44
C LEU A 119 -13.57 -0.38 -15.81
N LYS A 120 -13.14 -1.09 -16.87
CA LYS A 120 -12.95 -0.51 -18.20
C LYS A 120 -11.97 0.67 -18.13
N LYS A 121 -12.45 1.91 -18.32
CA LYS A 121 -11.60 3.12 -18.25
C LYS A 121 -11.79 3.92 -16.95
N THR A 122 -12.67 3.47 -16.05
CA THR A 122 -13.00 4.19 -14.83
C THR A 122 -12.38 3.50 -13.62
N VAL A 123 -11.63 4.26 -12.82
CA VAL A 123 -11.05 3.76 -11.57
C VAL A 123 -12.14 3.74 -10.49
N ARG A 124 -12.24 2.65 -9.75
CA ARG A 124 -13.19 2.44 -8.67
C ARG A 124 -12.47 2.20 -7.36
N ARG A 125 -13.19 2.39 -6.26
CA ARG A 125 -12.68 2.17 -4.92
C ARG A 125 -13.71 1.46 -4.06
N LYS A 126 -13.23 0.54 -3.22
CA LYS A 126 -14.02 -0.13 -2.19
C LYS A 126 -13.30 0.05 -0.86
N ASP A 127 -14.01 0.41 0.19
CA ASP A 127 -13.40 0.78 1.47
C ASP A 127 -13.06 -0.41 2.37
N VAL A 128 -13.54 -1.61 2.07
CA VAL A 128 -13.23 -2.83 2.87
C VAL A 128 -13.15 -4.04 1.94
N ILE A 129 -12.15 -4.89 2.17
CA ILE A 129 -12.11 -6.22 1.58
C ILE A 129 -12.96 -7.17 2.41
#